data_9e95b03b4d890d033f51069ea1fe49a6
#
_entry.id   9e95b03b4d890d033f51069ea1fe49a6
#
_cell.length_a   1.000
_cell.length_b   1.000
_cell.length_c   1.000
_cell.angle_alpha   90.00
_cell.angle_beta   90.00
_cell.angle_gamma   90.00
#
_symmetry.space_group_name_H-M   'P 1'
#
loop_
_entity.id
_entity.type
_entity.pdbx_description
1 polymer ?
#
loop_
_entity_poly.entity_id
_entity_poly.type
_entity_poly.pdbx_seq_one_letter_code
_entity_poly.pdbx_strand_id
1 'polypeptide(L)'
;ILEAAGIKAPEMVDGIKQSPIDGTSFLYTFDAANAEAPSRHETQYFEMMGQWALYHEGWLLSTKVNRAPWEAFGPANPDPLNKQVLQLYDLSKDFSQTEDLADKHPEKVKELKELFLAEAKKYQVFPMDASVAARIVAPRPNITAGRTEFVYTRPMVGLPQGDSPLLLNTSYTVTADIEVPDGGAEGMMLTSGGRFAGYGFYLLKGKPVWLWNLVDLERIKWEGPDALAPGTHTLEFDFKYDGMGPGTLAFNDFSGVGRPGTGTLKVDGKIVDSKTMPKTLPMILQWDESFDVGSDTLTGVNDADYLPPFAFTGTIDKITLTIDRPKLTPEEEQKLKAAMQAKQSSE
;
A
#
# COMPACT_ATOMS: atom_id res chain seq x y z
N ILE A 1 6.88 4.57 24.49
CA ILE A 1 5.43 4.63 24.75
C ILE A 1 5.05 3.65 25.87
N LEU A 2 5.36 2.35 25.75
CA LEU A 2 4.93 1.33 26.73
C LEU A 2 5.44 1.65 28.14
N GLU A 3 6.71 2.04 28.30
CA GLU A 3 7.27 2.43 29.60
C GLU A 3 6.56 3.67 30.16
N ALA A 4 6.28 4.69 29.33
CA ALA A 4 5.56 5.89 29.77
C ALA A 4 4.11 5.60 30.19
N ALA A 5 3.48 4.61 29.58
CA ALA A 5 2.13 4.16 29.91
C ALA A 5 2.10 3.15 31.07
N GLY A 6 3.25 2.68 31.57
CA GLY A 6 3.33 1.62 32.58
C GLY A 6 2.84 0.26 32.10
N ILE A 7 2.84 0.02 30.76
CA ILE A 7 2.34 -1.21 30.13
C ILE A 7 3.52 -2.13 29.80
N LYS A 8 3.46 -3.37 30.26
CA LYS A 8 4.41 -4.41 29.86
C LYS A 8 4.02 -4.96 28.49
N ALA A 9 4.99 -5.00 27.56
CA ALA A 9 4.76 -5.66 26.27
C ALA A 9 4.40 -7.13 26.47
N PRO A 10 3.37 -7.65 25.80
CA PRO A 10 3.02 -9.07 25.89
C PRO A 10 4.09 -9.92 25.18
N GLU A 11 4.45 -11.06 25.76
CA GLU A 11 5.34 -12.03 25.11
C GLU A 11 4.60 -12.89 24.06
N MET A 12 3.29 -13.05 24.26
CA MET A 12 2.42 -13.85 23.40
C MET A 12 1.15 -13.06 23.09
N VAL A 13 0.70 -13.07 21.84
CA VAL A 13 -0.60 -12.56 21.41
C VAL A 13 -1.28 -13.64 20.57
N ASP A 14 -2.49 -14.07 20.97
CA ASP A 14 -3.27 -15.11 20.31
C ASP A 14 -2.47 -16.40 20.03
N GLY A 15 -1.61 -16.80 20.98
CA GLY A 15 -0.76 -17.97 20.86
C GLY A 15 0.51 -17.79 20.04
N ILE A 16 0.76 -16.60 19.51
CA ILE A 16 1.92 -16.29 18.69
C ILE A 16 2.95 -15.52 19.52
N LYS A 17 4.18 -16.04 19.57
CA LYS A 17 5.30 -15.36 20.24
C LYS A 17 5.63 -14.06 19.52
N GLN A 18 5.68 -12.97 20.27
CA GLN A 18 6.00 -11.67 19.72
C GLN A 18 7.51 -11.49 19.49
N SER A 19 7.87 -10.77 18.44
CA SER A 19 9.25 -10.35 18.21
C SER A 19 9.70 -9.36 19.28
N PRO A 20 10.99 -9.33 19.65
CA PRO A 20 11.53 -8.34 20.56
C PRO A 20 11.28 -6.93 20.02
N ILE A 21 11.06 -5.98 20.93
CA ILE A 21 11.03 -4.56 20.58
C ILE A 21 12.46 -4.05 20.56
N ASP A 22 12.98 -3.68 19.39
CA ASP A 22 14.34 -3.16 19.22
C ASP A 22 14.49 -1.69 19.66
N GLY A 23 13.38 -0.96 19.78
CA GLY A 23 13.36 0.44 20.18
C GLY A 23 13.79 0.64 21.65
N THR A 24 14.57 1.68 21.89
CA THR A 24 15.04 2.09 23.22
C THR A 24 14.13 3.18 23.79
N SER A 25 13.74 3.06 25.07
CA SER A 25 12.95 4.09 25.71
C SER A 25 13.77 5.35 25.99
N PHE A 26 13.20 6.51 25.65
CA PHE A 26 13.76 7.82 25.95
C PHE A 26 13.02 8.52 27.12
N LEU A 27 12.20 7.78 27.88
CA LEU A 27 11.45 8.36 29.01
C LEU A 27 12.36 9.06 30.03
N TYR A 28 13.60 8.56 30.20
CA TYR A 28 14.58 9.18 31.09
C TYR A 28 14.88 10.65 30.75
N THR A 29 14.73 11.05 29.48
CA THR A 29 14.97 12.45 29.05
C THR A 29 13.89 13.43 29.50
N PHE A 30 12.77 12.93 30.06
CA PHE A 30 11.70 13.79 30.60
C PHE A 30 12.06 14.39 31.97
N ASP A 31 13.06 13.85 32.65
CA ASP A 31 13.59 14.42 33.87
C ASP A 31 14.74 15.40 33.56
N ALA A 32 14.58 16.64 33.96
CA ALA A 32 15.60 17.69 33.77
C ALA A 32 16.97 17.32 34.37
N ALA A 33 17.02 16.47 35.38
CA ALA A 33 18.27 15.96 35.97
C ALA A 33 19.08 15.14 34.97
N ASN A 34 18.46 14.64 33.90
CA ASN A 34 19.09 13.83 32.84
C ASN A 34 19.35 14.63 31.54
N ALA A 35 19.32 15.97 31.59
CA ALA A 35 19.52 16.81 30.40
C ALA A 35 20.85 16.53 29.68
N GLU A 36 21.88 16.21 30.41
CA GLU A 36 23.23 15.90 29.90
C GLU A 36 23.53 14.39 29.92
N ALA A 37 22.52 13.54 30.15
CA ALA A 37 22.72 12.10 30.15
C ALA A 37 23.04 11.59 28.74
N PRO A 38 23.97 10.62 28.59
CA PRO A 38 24.28 10.05 27.31
C PRO A 38 23.04 9.33 26.70
N SER A 39 22.94 9.32 25.38
CA SER A 39 21.90 8.59 24.70
C SER A 39 21.99 7.09 25.02
N ARG A 40 20.85 6.47 25.36
CA ARG A 40 20.76 5.02 25.52
C ARG A 40 20.69 4.27 24.18
N HIS A 41 20.50 5.01 23.07
CA HIS A 41 20.52 4.51 21.71
C HIS A 41 21.71 5.10 20.97
N GLU A 42 22.82 4.40 21.02
CA GLU A 42 24.13 4.90 20.58
C GLU A 42 24.36 4.63 19.09
N THR A 43 23.70 3.61 18.54
CA THR A 43 23.90 3.15 17.16
C THR A 43 22.58 3.03 16.43
N GLN A 44 22.50 3.62 15.23
CA GLN A 44 21.38 3.48 14.33
C GLN A 44 21.87 3.27 12.89
N TYR A 45 21.48 2.17 12.27
CA TYR A 45 21.65 1.99 10.84
C TYR A 45 20.45 2.48 10.06
N PHE A 46 20.67 2.85 8.82
CA PHE A 46 19.64 3.20 7.84
C PHE A 46 19.95 2.46 6.54
N GLU A 47 18.91 1.96 5.87
CA GLU A 47 19.02 1.40 4.53
C GLU A 47 17.72 1.64 3.76
N MET A 48 17.84 2.13 2.53
CA MET A 48 16.74 2.24 1.59
C MET A 48 17.25 2.15 0.16
N MET A 49 16.78 1.14 -0.57
CA MET A 49 17.10 0.96 -2.01
C MET A 49 18.59 0.99 -2.30
N GLY A 50 19.38 0.31 -1.45
CA GLY A 50 20.82 0.23 -1.57
C GLY A 50 21.60 1.47 -1.11
N GLN A 51 20.93 2.55 -0.72
CA GLN A 51 21.59 3.65 -0.01
C GLN A 51 21.59 3.29 1.48
N TRP A 52 22.71 3.53 2.15
CA TRP A 52 22.83 3.21 3.56
C TRP A 52 23.62 4.23 4.35
N ALA A 53 23.38 4.27 5.63
CA ALA A 53 24.12 5.08 6.58
C ALA A 53 24.19 4.39 7.94
N LEU A 54 25.15 4.78 8.74
CA LEU A 54 25.28 4.42 10.15
C LEU A 54 25.57 5.66 10.98
N TYR A 55 24.75 5.89 11.96
CA TYR A 55 25.05 6.81 13.08
C TYR A 55 25.63 6.01 14.24
N HIS A 56 26.69 6.52 14.86
CA HIS A 56 27.26 5.99 16.09
C HIS A 56 27.95 7.09 16.88
N GLU A 57 27.50 7.35 18.10
CA GLU A 57 28.11 8.27 19.06
C GLU A 57 28.52 9.64 18.45
N GLY A 58 27.62 10.26 17.71
CA GLY A 58 27.82 11.58 17.10
C GLY A 58 28.49 11.55 15.74
N TRP A 59 28.99 10.40 15.26
CA TRP A 59 29.49 10.23 13.92
C TRP A 59 28.43 9.68 12.96
N LEU A 60 28.43 10.16 11.74
CA LEU A 60 27.58 9.64 10.67
C LEU A 60 28.45 9.23 9.48
N LEU A 61 28.40 7.96 9.13
CA LEU A 61 28.91 7.43 7.86
C LEU A 61 27.75 7.20 6.93
N SER A 62 27.77 7.75 5.73
CA SER A 62 26.70 7.59 4.74
C SER A 62 27.21 7.35 3.33
N THR A 63 26.39 6.71 2.51
CA THR A 63 26.63 6.65 1.07
C THR A 63 26.29 7.98 0.42
N LYS A 64 27.16 8.46 -0.49
CA LYS A 64 26.85 9.65 -1.29
C LYS A 64 25.71 9.31 -2.25
N VAL A 65 24.59 10.02 -2.09
CA VAL A 65 23.44 9.86 -2.97
C VAL A 65 23.78 10.45 -4.34
N ASN A 66 23.75 9.63 -5.38
CA ASN A 66 24.02 10.00 -6.75
C ASN A 66 22.80 9.98 -7.67
N ARG A 67 21.63 9.76 -7.10
CA ARG A 67 20.33 9.72 -7.77
C ARG A 67 19.30 10.49 -6.96
N ALA A 68 18.52 11.33 -7.62
CA ALA A 68 17.41 12.01 -6.93
C ALA A 68 16.34 11.00 -6.47
N PRO A 69 15.66 11.20 -5.34
CA PRO A 69 14.65 10.28 -4.82
C PRO A 69 13.48 10.00 -5.79
N TRP A 70 13.17 10.96 -6.67
CA TRP A 70 12.12 10.84 -7.69
C TRP A 70 12.56 10.13 -8.97
N GLU A 71 13.84 9.84 -9.15
CA GLU A 71 14.36 9.06 -10.28
C GLU A 71 14.20 7.55 -10.00
N ALA A 72 12.96 7.10 -9.91
CA ALA A 72 12.62 5.73 -9.51
C ALA A 72 13.06 4.67 -10.54
N PHE A 73 13.30 5.06 -11.80
CA PHE A 73 13.57 4.14 -12.91
C PHE A 73 14.99 4.21 -13.48
N GLY A 74 15.92 4.80 -12.75
CA GLY A 74 17.34 4.80 -13.12
C GLY A 74 17.99 3.42 -12.89
N PRO A 75 19.19 3.20 -13.45
CA PRO A 75 19.91 1.94 -13.27
C PRO A 75 20.22 1.69 -11.80
N ALA A 76 19.95 0.46 -11.36
CA ALA A 76 20.26 0.04 -10.00
C ALA A 76 21.76 -0.18 -9.83
N ASN A 77 22.33 0.25 -8.70
CA ASN A 77 23.72 -0.10 -8.36
C ASN A 77 23.82 -1.63 -8.12
N PRO A 78 24.60 -2.37 -8.91
CA PRO A 78 24.68 -3.82 -8.77
C PRO A 78 25.44 -4.27 -7.52
N ASP A 79 26.20 -3.37 -6.89
CA ASP A 79 26.94 -3.64 -5.65
C ASP A 79 26.79 -2.45 -4.69
N PRO A 80 25.61 -2.29 -4.07
CA PRO A 80 25.31 -1.15 -3.22
C PRO A 80 26.14 -1.08 -1.95
N LEU A 81 26.84 -2.16 -1.60
CA LEU A 81 27.70 -2.20 -0.43
C LEU A 81 29.12 -1.68 -0.71
N ASN A 82 29.69 -2.00 -1.88
CA ASN A 82 31.11 -1.76 -2.13
C ASN A 82 31.38 -0.74 -3.23
N LYS A 83 30.42 -0.54 -4.15
CA LYS A 83 30.57 0.40 -5.26
C LYS A 83 29.84 1.72 -5.00
N GLN A 84 30.09 2.29 -3.81
CA GLN A 84 29.56 3.60 -3.44
C GLN A 84 30.66 4.46 -2.85
N VAL A 85 30.56 5.76 -3.06
CA VAL A 85 31.38 6.76 -2.36
C VAL A 85 30.81 6.94 -0.97
N LEU A 86 31.63 6.85 0.04
CA LEU A 86 31.26 7.06 1.43
C LEU A 86 31.64 8.48 1.86
N GLN A 87 30.81 9.07 2.69
CA GLN A 87 30.99 10.39 3.31
C GLN A 87 30.92 10.25 4.82
N LEU A 88 31.77 10.95 5.55
CA LEU A 88 31.86 10.88 7.01
C LEU A 88 31.66 12.26 7.61
N TYR A 89 30.84 12.34 8.66
CA TYR A 89 30.52 13.59 9.36
C TYR A 89 30.61 13.43 10.88
N ASP A 90 31.17 14.44 11.54
CA ASP A 90 31.15 14.59 13.00
C ASP A 90 29.95 15.52 13.36
N LEU A 91 28.79 14.95 13.65
CA LEU A 91 27.58 15.71 13.93
C LEU A 91 27.63 16.53 15.20
N SER A 92 28.62 16.28 16.09
CA SER A 92 28.81 17.09 17.29
C SER A 92 29.40 18.47 16.95
N LYS A 93 30.04 18.62 15.79
CA LYS A 93 30.66 19.86 15.32
C LYS A 93 30.00 20.40 14.06
N ASP A 94 29.51 19.53 13.21
CA ASP A 94 28.91 19.86 11.92
C ASP A 94 27.59 19.12 11.74
N PHE A 95 26.54 19.55 12.46
CA PHE A 95 25.21 18.97 12.37
C PHE A 95 24.62 19.08 10.95
N SER A 96 25.04 20.08 10.18
CA SER A 96 24.57 20.34 8.81
C SER A 96 25.24 19.47 7.74
N GLN A 97 26.25 18.67 8.10
CA GLN A 97 26.97 17.77 7.21
C GLN A 97 27.61 18.51 6.02
N THR A 98 28.28 19.62 6.30
CA THR A 98 28.88 20.50 5.28
C THR A 98 30.28 20.09 4.92
N GLU A 99 31.04 19.49 5.84
CA GLU A 99 32.42 19.07 5.66
C GLU A 99 32.56 17.53 5.69
N ASP A 100 32.81 16.93 4.52
CA ASP A 100 33.11 15.51 4.43
C ASP A 100 34.50 15.21 4.99
N LEU A 101 34.55 14.38 6.02
CA LEU A 101 35.77 14.00 6.74
C LEU A 101 36.31 12.61 6.33
N ALA A 102 35.73 11.94 5.33
CA ALA A 102 36.09 10.56 4.98
C ALA A 102 37.58 10.39 4.67
N ASP A 103 38.15 11.30 3.88
CA ASP A 103 39.59 11.28 3.52
C ASP A 103 40.51 11.59 4.69
N LYS A 104 40.02 12.38 5.66
CA LYS A 104 40.81 12.78 6.87
C LYS A 104 40.80 11.71 7.95
N HIS A 105 39.78 10.86 7.99
CA HIS A 105 39.57 9.85 9.04
C HIS A 105 39.27 8.45 8.45
N PRO A 106 40.15 7.86 7.62
CA PRO A 106 39.88 6.57 6.96
C PRO A 106 39.66 5.42 7.95
N GLU A 107 40.31 5.46 9.13
CA GLU A 107 40.13 4.44 10.16
C GLU A 107 38.70 4.50 10.75
N LYS A 108 38.14 5.71 10.91
CA LYS A 108 36.76 5.88 11.39
C LYS A 108 35.74 5.40 10.35
N VAL A 109 36.01 5.66 9.06
CA VAL A 109 35.20 5.11 7.95
C VAL A 109 35.17 3.58 8.01
N LYS A 110 36.35 2.94 8.21
CA LYS A 110 36.45 1.49 8.33
C LYS A 110 35.68 0.95 9.55
N GLU A 111 35.89 1.54 10.71
CA GLU A 111 35.22 1.19 11.97
C GLU A 111 33.68 1.22 11.79
N LEU A 112 33.13 2.35 11.31
CA LEU A 112 31.70 2.52 11.15
C LEU A 112 31.12 1.62 10.05
N LYS A 113 31.89 1.33 8.99
CA LYS A 113 31.45 0.35 7.98
C LYS A 113 31.37 -1.06 8.57
N GLU A 114 32.33 -1.47 9.40
CA GLU A 114 32.29 -2.78 10.06
C GLU A 114 31.09 -2.86 11.03
N LEU A 115 30.79 -1.78 11.74
CA LEU A 115 29.63 -1.71 12.60
C LEU A 115 28.32 -1.76 11.81
N PHE A 116 28.23 -1.06 10.65
CA PHE A 116 27.09 -1.18 9.74
C PHE A 116 26.88 -2.63 9.30
N LEU A 117 27.96 -3.33 8.93
CA LEU A 117 27.85 -4.73 8.51
C LEU A 117 27.31 -5.64 9.63
N ALA A 118 27.73 -5.39 10.88
CA ALA A 118 27.25 -6.13 12.03
C ALA A 118 25.76 -5.88 12.28
N GLU A 119 25.31 -4.63 12.27
CA GLU A 119 23.90 -4.25 12.41
C GLU A 119 23.06 -4.78 11.25
N ALA A 120 23.52 -4.63 10.01
CA ALA A 120 22.83 -5.13 8.82
C ALA A 120 22.66 -6.66 8.84
N LYS A 121 23.62 -7.41 9.36
CA LYS A 121 23.50 -8.84 9.57
C LYS A 121 22.49 -9.18 10.67
N LYS A 122 22.56 -8.48 11.80
CA LYS A 122 21.65 -8.66 12.95
C LYS A 122 20.20 -8.46 12.56
N TYR A 123 19.91 -7.42 11.77
CA TYR A 123 18.56 -7.03 11.36
C TYR A 123 18.16 -7.55 9.97
N GLN A 124 18.89 -8.51 9.41
CA GLN A 124 18.55 -9.20 8.16
C GLN A 124 18.39 -8.27 6.95
N VAL A 125 19.22 -7.23 6.89
CA VAL A 125 19.24 -6.27 5.76
C VAL A 125 19.77 -6.91 4.48
N PHE A 126 20.61 -7.94 4.61
CA PHE A 126 21.19 -8.64 3.44
C PHE A 126 20.25 -9.71 2.86
N PRO A 127 20.29 -9.91 1.53
CA PRO A 127 21.05 -9.15 0.52
C PRO A 127 20.46 -7.75 0.29
N MET A 128 21.34 -6.74 0.14
CA MET A 128 20.88 -5.39 -0.22
C MET A 128 20.43 -5.36 -1.69
N ASP A 129 19.32 -4.69 -1.93
CA ASP A 129 18.73 -4.57 -3.26
C ASP A 129 18.47 -3.10 -3.59
N ALA A 130 19.22 -2.57 -4.56
CA ALA A 130 19.07 -1.20 -5.04
C ALA A 130 17.98 -1.04 -6.12
N SER A 131 17.28 -2.11 -6.51
CA SER A 131 16.23 -2.04 -7.53
C SER A 131 14.97 -1.37 -6.98
N VAL A 132 14.26 -0.65 -7.85
CA VAL A 132 12.95 -0.07 -7.57
C VAL A 132 11.88 -0.76 -8.40
N ALA A 133 12.02 -0.74 -9.73
CA ALA A 133 11.03 -1.32 -10.63
C ALA A 133 10.83 -2.84 -10.40
N ALA A 134 11.92 -3.58 -10.17
CA ALA A 134 11.84 -5.01 -9.89
C ALA A 134 11.06 -5.34 -8.62
N ARG A 135 11.15 -4.49 -7.58
CA ARG A 135 10.37 -4.67 -6.33
C ARG A 135 8.87 -4.47 -6.53
N ILE A 136 8.48 -3.56 -7.43
CA ILE A 136 7.06 -3.30 -7.72
C ILE A 136 6.42 -4.52 -8.38
N VAL A 137 7.14 -5.20 -9.27
CA VAL A 137 6.63 -6.35 -10.04
C VAL A 137 6.99 -7.71 -9.42
N ALA A 138 7.79 -7.74 -8.36
CA ALA A 138 8.18 -8.98 -7.71
C ALA A 138 6.95 -9.72 -7.14
N PRO A 139 6.82 -11.03 -7.36
CA PRO A 139 5.79 -11.82 -6.71
C PRO A 139 5.91 -11.70 -5.19
N ARG A 140 4.81 -11.37 -4.54
CA ARG A 140 4.75 -11.30 -3.07
C ARG A 140 3.86 -12.42 -2.57
N PRO A 141 4.21 -13.07 -1.45
CA PRO A 141 3.29 -13.93 -0.72
C PRO A 141 2.03 -13.13 -0.42
N ASN A 142 0.88 -13.65 -0.84
CA ASN A 142 -0.39 -12.96 -0.68
C ASN A 142 -1.50 -14.00 -0.59
N ILE A 143 -2.42 -13.85 0.36
CA ILE A 143 -3.55 -14.76 0.55
C ILE A 143 -4.55 -14.71 -0.62
N THR A 144 -4.48 -13.68 -1.46
CA THR A 144 -5.33 -13.51 -2.65
C THR A 144 -4.66 -13.98 -3.94
N ALA A 145 -3.39 -14.43 -3.87
CA ALA A 145 -2.63 -14.85 -5.06
C ALA A 145 -3.34 -15.97 -5.84
N GLY A 146 -3.56 -15.72 -7.15
CA GLY A 146 -4.21 -16.68 -8.04
C GLY A 146 -5.73 -16.81 -7.87
N ARG A 147 -6.34 -16.17 -6.88
CA ARG A 147 -7.79 -16.17 -6.69
C ARG A 147 -8.44 -15.16 -7.63
N THR A 148 -9.57 -15.57 -8.20
CA THR A 148 -10.43 -14.74 -9.06
C THR A 148 -11.83 -14.57 -8.48
N GLU A 149 -12.17 -15.31 -7.41
CA GLU A 149 -13.45 -15.22 -6.72
C GLU A 149 -13.22 -15.07 -5.21
N PHE A 150 -13.96 -14.16 -4.61
CA PHE A 150 -13.94 -13.86 -3.19
C PHE A 150 -15.37 -13.78 -2.68
N VAL A 151 -15.65 -14.46 -1.58
CA VAL A 151 -16.96 -14.50 -0.97
C VAL A 151 -16.88 -14.08 0.49
N TYR A 152 -17.68 -13.10 0.86
CA TYR A 152 -17.79 -12.57 2.20
C TYR A 152 -19.20 -12.75 2.72
N THR A 153 -19.35 -13.46 3.84
CA THR A 153 -20.65 -13.78 4.47
C THR A 153 -20.79 -13.19 5.86
N ARG A 154 -19.86 -12.35 6.26
CA ARG A 154 -19.86 -11.66 7.55
C ARG A 154 -19.15 -10.32 7.44
N PRO A 155 -19.51 -9.35 8.28
CA PRO A 155 -18.76 -8.11 8.40
C PRO A 155 -17.29 -8.39 8.76
N MET A 156 -16.39 -7.62 8.18
CA MET A 156 -14.98 -7.57 8.56
C MET A 156 -14.41 -6.19 8.25
N VAL A 157 -13.53 -5.71 9.09
CA VAL A 157 -12.89 -4.40 8.97
C VAL A 157 -11.38 -4.52 9.18
N GLY A 158 -10.64 -3.59 8.62
CA GLY A 158 -9.20 -3.52 8.83
C GLY A 158 -8.39 -4.55 8.04
N LEU A 159 -8.94 -5.17 6.97
CA LEU A 159 -8.13 -6.05 6.13
C LEU A 159 -7.12 -5.20 5.35
N PRO A 160 -5.80 -5.49 5.47
CA PRO A 160 -4.79 -4.77 4.72
C PRO A 160 -5.01 -4.87 3.22
N GLN A 161 -4.78 -3.79 2.48
CA GLN A 161 -4.97 -3.75 1.02
C GLN A 161 -4.16 -4.82 0.29
N GLY A 162 -2.96 -5.17 0.78
CA GLY A 162 -2.15 -6.24 0.22
C GLY A 162 -2.81 -7.62 0.29
N ASP A 163 -3.76 -7.82 1.19
CA ASP A 163 -4.49 -9.07 1.41
C ASP A 163 -5.93 -9.01 0.89
N SER A 164 -6.33 -7.91 0.26
CA SER A 164 -7.66 -7.69 -0.31
C SER A 164 -7.71 -8.02 -1.81
N PRO A 165 -8.92 -8.19 -2.39
CA PRO A 165 -9.08 -8.35 -3.82
C PRO A 165 -8.56 -7.15 -4.61
N LEU A 166 -7.70 -7.39 -5.61
CA LEU A 166 -7.13 -6.35 -6.44
C LEU A 166 -8.02 -6.10 -7.67
N LEU A 167 -8.75 -4.98 -7.67
CA LEU A 167 -9.65 -4.57 -8.76
C LEU A 167 -9.02 -3.60 -9.77
N LEU A 168 -7.74 -3.27 -9.60
CA LEU A 168 -7.07 -2.29 -10.44
C LEU A 168 -6.77 -2.87 -11.83
N ASN A 169 -7.02 -2.06 -12.86
CA ASN A 169 -6.67 -2.37 -14.25
C ASN A 169 -7.21 -3.73 -14.74
N THR A 170 -8.42 -4.08 -14.34
CA THR A 170 -9.06 -5.36 -14.69
C THR A 170 -10.57 -5.21 -14.78
N SER A 171 -11.23 -6.14 -15.46
CA SER A 171 -12.68 -6.31 -15.40
C SER A 171 -13.06 -7.06 -14.12
N TYR A 172 -14.19 -6.72 -13.55
CA TYR A 172 -14.69 -7.37 -12.33
C TYR A 172 -16.19 -7.20 -12.18
N THR A 173 -16.78 -8.06 -11.37
CA THR A 173 -18.18 -7.97 -10.94
C THR A 173 -18.23 -8.09 -9.43
N VAL A 174 -18.98 -7.19 -8.78
CA VAL A 174 -19.30 -7.24 -7.36
C VAL A 174 -20.79 -7.42 -7.20
N THR A 175 -21.20 -8.49 -6.54
CA THR A 175 -22.60 -8.80 -6.26
C THR A 175 -22.82 -8.79 -4.75
N ALA A 176 -23.76 -8.01 -4.26
CA ALA A 176 -24.18 -7.99 -2.87
C ALA A 176 -25.63 -8.47 -2.76
N ASP A 177 -25.83 -9.60 -2.07
CA ASP A 177 -27.13 -10.11 -1.67
C ASP A 177 -27.42 -9.54 -0.26
N ILE A 178 -28.46 -8.74 -0.14
CA ILE A 178 -28.78 -7.98 1.08
C ILE A 178 -30.27 -8.10 1.44
N GLU A 179 -30.56 -7.85 2.72
CA GLU A 179 -31.92 -7.66 3.21
C GLU A 179 -32.09 -6.23 3.76
N VAL A 180 -33.08 -5.53 3.23
CA VAL A 180 -33.45 -4.18 3.64
C VAL A 180 -34.61 -4.30 4.61
N PRO A 181 -34.51 -3.81 5.87
CA PRO A 181 -35.59 -3.84 6.85
C PRO A 181 -36.74 -2.87 6.51
N ASP A 182 -37.86 -2.99 7.18
CA ASP A 182 -39.06 -2.13 6.99
C ASP A 182 -38.75 -0.62 7.11
N GLY A 183 -37.76 -0.26 7.93
CA GLY A 183 -37.29 1.12 8.10
C GLY A 183 -36.35 1.65 7.01
N GLY A 184 -36.03 0.83 6.00
CA GLY A 184 -34.99 1.12 5.01
C GLY A 184 -33.60 0.77 5.52
N ALA A 185 -32.61 0.87 4.65
CA ALA A 185 -31.20 0.64 4.99
C ALA A 185 -30.28 1.74 4.43
N GLU A 186 -29.19 1.95 5.11
CA GLU A 186 -28.12 2.87 4.72
C GLU A 186 -26.77 2.29 5.16
N GLY A 187 -25.68 2.72 4.56
CA GLY A 187 -24.34 2.35 5.01
C GLY A 187 -23.51 1.60 3.98
N MET A 188 -22.24 1.38 4.34
CA MET A 188 -21.23 0.74 3.50
C MET A 188 -21.39 -0.78 3.53
N MET A 189 -21.55 -1.37 2.36
CA MET A 189 -21.53 -2.82 2.17
C MET A 189 -20.10 -3.33 1.94
N LEU A 190 -19.33 -2.62 1.11
CA LEU A 190 -17.95 -2.98 0.79
C LEU A 190 -17.17 -1.73 0.39
N THR A 191 -15.98 -1.55 0.94
CA THR A 191 -15.07 -0.47 0.57
C THR A 191 -13.62 -0.93 0.54
N SER A 192 -12.79 -0.24 -0.23
CA SER A 192 -11.34 -0.35 -0.22
C SER A 192 -10.75 1.02 -0.50
N GLY A 193 -9.83 1.45 0.37
CA GLY A 193 -9.28 2.80 0.30
C GLY A 193 -10.15 3.83 0.99
N GLY A 194 -9.95 5.10 0.68
CA GLY A 194 -10.60 6.22 1.34
C GLY A 194 -10.49 7.53 0.57
N ARG A 195 -10.25 8.63 1.29
CA ARG A 195 -10.26 9.99 0.73
C ARG A 195 -9.33 10.19 -0.46
N PHE A 196 -8.14 9.61 -0.46
CA PHE A 196 -7.12 9.86 -1.50
C PHE A 196 -7.04 8.77 -2.58
N ALA A 197 -7.80 7.75 -2.54
CA ALA A 197 -8.06 6.79 -3.61
C ALA A 197 -8.88 5.61 -3.09
N GLY A 198 -9.72 5.05 -3.93
CA GLY A 198 -10.45 3.84 -3.58
C GLY A 198 -11.81 3.72 -4.23
N TYR A 199 -12.58 2.80 -3.74
CA TYR A 199 -13.94 2.55 -4.20
C TYR A 199 -14.84 2.13 -3.03
N GLY A 200 -16.14 2.38 -3.19
CA GLY A 200 -17.15 1.96 -2.21
C GLY A 200 -18.44 1.50 -2.87
N PHE A 201 -19.06 0.47 -2.29
CA PHE A 201 -20.39 0.00 -2.63
C PHE A 201 -21.29 0.15 -1.41
N TYR A 202 -22.25 1.05 -1.46
CA TYR A 202 -23.03 1.46 -0.30
C TYR A 202 -24.47 1.84 -0.65
N LEU A 203 -25.33 1.91 0.37
CA LEU A 203 -26.60 2.57 0.27
C LEU A 203 -26.51 3.98 0.85
N LEU A 204 -26.86 4.98 0.05
CA LEU A 204 -26.95 6.37 0.47
C LEU A 204 -28.44 6.79 0.49
N LYS A 205 -28.98 7.04 1.67
CA LYS A 205 -30.42 7.33 1.84
C LYS A 205 -31.29 6.27 1.15
N GLY A 206 -30.92 5.03 1.30
CA GLY A 206 -31.58 3.86 0.72
C GLY A 206 -31.25 3.57 -0.75
N LYS A 207 -30.57 4.47 -1.47
CA LYS A 207 -30.22 4.29 -2.88
C LYS A 207 -28.89 3.55 -3.03
N PRO A 208 -28.81 2.57 -3.93
CA PRO A 208 -27.56 1.88 -4.21
C PRO A 208 -26.56 2.79 -4.94
N VAL A 209 -25.32 2.80 -4.47
CA VAL A 209 -24.24 3.60 -5.01
C VAL A 209 -23.01 2.73 -5.18
N TRP A 210 -22.39 2.80 -6.36
CA TRP A 210 -20.99 2.45 -6.55
C TRP A 210 -20.20 3.74 -6.80
N LEU A 211 -19.12 3.93 -6.08
CA LEU A 211 -18.27 5.10 -6.22
C LEU A 211 -16.82 4.68 -6.44
N TRP A 212 -16.18 5.34 -7.37
CA TRP A 212 -14.76 5.26 -7.64
C TRP A 212 -14.10 6.61 -7.38
N ASN A 213 -13.12 6.64 -6.47
CA ASN A 213 -12.38 7.84 -6.11
C ASN A 213 -10.98 7.78 -6.74
N LEU A 214 -10.71 8.68 -7.67
CA LEU A 214 -9.44 8.82 -8.35
C LEU A 214 -8.61 9.91 -7.66
N VAL A 215 -7.89 9.52 -6.61
CA VAL A 215 -6.85 10.31 -5.93
C VAL A 215 -7.36 11.69 -5.45
N ASP A 216 -8.60 11.77 -4.97
CA ASP A 216 -9.29 13.01 -4.55
C ASP A 216 -9.46 14.09 -5.65
N LEU A 217 -9.01 13.80 -6.86
CA LEU A 217 -9.10 14.72 -8.00
C LEU A 217 -10.39 14.54 -8.79
N GLU A 218 -10.88 13.32 -8.86
CA GLU A 218 -12.08 12.96 -9.60
C GLU A 218 -12.83 11.82 -8.90
N ARG A 219 -14.14 11.96 -8.78
CA ARG A 219 -15.02 10.90 -8.29
C ARG A 219 -16.05 10.56 -9.34
N ILE A 220 -16.20 9.27 -9.62
CA ILE A 220 -17.19 8.77 -10.57
C ILE A 220 -18.18 7.92 -9.78
N LYS A 221 -19.45 8.31 -9.86
CA LYS A 221 -20.52 7.73 -9.07
C LYS A 221 -21.58 7.14 -9.98
N TRP A 222 -21.94 5.90 -9.75
CA TRP A 222 -23.13 5.24 -10.28
C TRP A 222 -24.15 5.20 -9.16
N GLU A 223 -25.38 5.60 -9.43
CA GLU A 223 -26.41 5.69 -8.40
C GLU A 223 -27.76 5.23 -8.95
N GLY A 224 -28.46 4.40 -8.18
CA GLY A 224 -29.84 4.01 -8.46
C GLY A 224 -30.79 5.19 -8.31
N PRO A 225 -31.86 5.28 -9.11
CA PRO A 225 -32.79 6.41 -9.07
C PRO A 225 -33.59 6.45 -7.77
N ASP A 226 -33.92 5.31 -7.19
CA ASP A 226 -34.84 5.18 -6.08
C ASP A 226 -34.21 4.45 -4.88
N ALA A 227 -34.70 4.74 -3.69
CA ALA A 227 -34.42 3.96 -2.50
C ALA A 227 -35.01 2.55 -2.64
N LEU A 228 -34.30 1.56 -2.13
CA LEU A 228 -34.76 0.17 -2.14
C LEU A 228 -35.97 -0.02 -1.21
N ALA A 229 -36.93 -0.80 -1.65
CA ALA A 229 -38.02 -1.22 -0.81
C ALA A 229 -37.53 -2.21 0.28
N PRO A 230 -38.27 -2.38 1.39
CA PRO A 230 -38.00 -3.47 2.31
C PRO A 230 -38.06 -4.85 1.62
N GLY A 231 -37.17 -5.74 2.03
CA GLY A 231 -37.05 -7.11 1.51
C GLY A 231 -35.63 -7.44 1.00
N THR A 232 -35.54 -8.57 0.35
CA THR A 232 -34.26 -9.06 -0.21
C THR A 232 -33.98 -8.45 -1.57
N HIS A 233 -32.75 -8.02 -1.78
CA HIS A 233 -32.28 -7.45 -3.05
C HIS A 233 -30.92 -8.01 -3.42
N THR A 234 -30.71 -8.15 -4.74
CA THR A 234 -29.38 -8.43 -5.33
C THR A 234 -28.91 -7.16 -6.02
N LEU A 235 -27.82 -6.57 -5.53
CA LEU A 235 -27.15 -5.44 -6.13
C LEU A 235 -25.91 -5.93 -6.85
N GLU A 236 -25.70 -5.48 -8.09
CA GLU A 236 -24.55 -5.88 -8.88
C GLU A 236 -23.89 -4.66 -9.51
N PHE A 237 -22.57 -4.58 -9.38
CA PHE A 237 -21.74 -3.66 -10.17
C PHE A 237 -20.81 -4.45 -11.08
N ASP A 238 -21.01 -4.33 -12.38
CA ASP A 238 -20.20 -4.97 -13.42
C ASP A 238 -19.33 -3.91 -14.09
N PHE A 239 -18.01 -4.11 -14.07
CA PHE A 239 -17.04 -3.21 -14.69
C PHE A 239 -16.28 -3.91 -15.80
N LYS A 240 -16.35 -3.35 -17.01
CA LYS A 240 -15.60 -3.80 -18.19
C LYS A 240 -14.45 -2.85 -18.45
N TYR A 241 -13.25 -3.33 -18.22
CA TYR A 241 -12.00 -2.60 -18.42
C TYR A 241 -11.57 -2.65 -19.89
N ASP A 242 -11.18 -1.51 -20.47
CA ASP A 242 -10.80 -1.41 -21.88
C ASP A 242 -9.29 -1.67 -22.13
N GLY A 243 -8.54 -1.98 -21.09
CA GLY A 243 -7.12 -2.33 -21.17
C GLY A 243 -6.94 -3.83 -21.40
N MET A 244 -6.16 -4.18 -22.37
CA MET A 244 -5.90 -5.57 -22.76
C MET A 244 -4.43 -5.79 -23.10
N GLY A 245 -3.97 -7.05 -22.93
CA GLY A 245 -2.66 -7.50 -23.35
C GLY A 245 -1.48 -7.11 -22.45
N PRO A 246 -0.26 -7.26 -22.95
CA PRO A 246 0.96 -7.10 -22.19
C PRO A 246 1.12 -5.73 -21.53
N GLY A 247 0.69 -4.68 -22.21
CA GLY A 247 0.73 -3.32 -21.71
C GLY A 247 -0.11 -3.09 -20.45
N THR A 248 -1.12 -3.92 -20.22
CA THR A 248 -1.96 -3.89 -19.01
C THR A 248 -1.20 -4.39 -17.78
N LEU A 249 -0.24 -5.28 -17.99
CA LEU A 249 0.52 -5.95 -16.92
C LEU A 249 1.97 -5.49 -16.83
N ALA A 250 2.49 -4.87 -17.89
CA ALA A 250 3.89 -4.44 -17.98
C ALA A 250 4.03 -2.95 -17.67
N PHE A 251 4.93 -2.63 -16.75
CA PHE A 251 5.32 -1.24 -16.46
C PHE A 251 6.01 -0.53 -17.63
N ASN A 252 6.34 -1.25 -18.70
CA ASN A 252 7.01 -0.70 -19.87
C ASN A 252 6.06 0.02 -20.83
N ASP A 253 4.76 -0.32 -20.81
CA ASP A 253 3.72 0.35 -21.57
C ASP A 253 2.61 0.83 -20.62
N PHE A 254 2.74 2.05 -20.15
CA PHE A 254 1.74 2.70 -19.30
C PHE A 254 0.39 2.89 -19.98
N SER A 255 0.30 2.68 -21.30
CA SER A 255 -0.97 2.80 -22.01
C SER A 255 -2.00 1.75 -21.60
N GLY A 256 -1.54 0.59 -21.08
CA GLY A 256 -2.41 -0.44 -20.53
C GLY A 256 -2.84 -0.23 -19.07
N VAL A 257 -2.26 0.77 -18.39
CA VAL A 257 -2.52 1.06 -16.97
C VAL A 257 -3.42 2.30 -16.87
N GLY A 258 -4.44 2.25 -16.00
CA GLY A 258 -5.36 3.37 -15.80
C GLY A 258 -6.25 3.68 -17.00
N ARG A 259 -6.49 2.72 -17.90
CA ARG A 259 -7.35 2.91 -19.08
C ARG A 259 -8.81 3.07 -18.71
N PRO A 260 -9.65 3.52 -19.67
CA PRO A 260 -11.09 3.59 -19.48
C PRO A 260 -11.73 2.24 -19.17
N GLY A 261 -12.99 2.31 -18.82
CA GLY A 261 -13.87 1.16 -18.69
C GLY A 261 -15.32 1.58 -18.53
N THR A 262 -16.23 0.66 -18.67
CA THR A 262 -17.65 0.91 -18.51
C THR A 262 -18.16 0.17 -17.27
N GLY A 263 -18.73 0.93 -16.33
CA GLY A 263 -19.42 0.41 -15.16
C GLY A 263 -20.93 0.36 -15.38
N THR A 264 -21.55 -0.70 -14.89
CA THR A 264 -23.01 -0.91 -14.94
C THR A 264 -23.50 -1.35 -13.57
N LEU A 265 -24.34 -0.52 -12.99
CA LEU A 265 -25.03 -0.79 -11.71
C LEU A 265 -26.40 -1.43 -12.01
N LYS A 266 -26.66 -2.55 -11.34
CA LYS A 266 -27.94 -3.27 -11.45
C LYS A 266 -28.57 -3.47 -10.07
N VAL A 267 -29.90 -3.47 -10.04
CA VAL A 267 -30.74 -3.84 -8.91
C VAL A 267 -31.69 -4.93 -9.37
N ASP A 268 -31.68 -6.09 -8.74
CA ASP A 268 -32.54 -7.24 -9.05
C ASP A 268 -32.51 -7.59 -10.55
N GLY A 269 -31.31 -7.58 -11.13
CA GLY A 269 -31.04 -7.86 -12.53
C GLY A 269 -31.37 -6.73 -13.51
N LYS A 270 -31.93 -5.61 -13.05
CA LYS A 270 -32.26 -4.45 -13.91
C LYS A 270 -31.15 -3.41 -13.85
N ILE A 271 -30.70 -2.95 -15.01
CA ILE A 271 -29.72 -1.84 -15.09
C ILE A 271 -30.39 -0.56 -14.58
N VAL A 272 -29.77 0.07 -13.60
CA VAL A 272 -30.23 1.34 -13.01
C VAL A 272 -29.31 2.50 -13.35
N ASP A 273 -28.04 2.25 -13.62
CA ASP A 273 -27.08 3.25 -14.11
C ASP A 273 -25.97 2.56 -14.91
N SER A 274 -25.50 3.23 -15.96
CA SER A 274 -24.37 2.74 -16.77
C SER A 274 -23.62 3.93 -17.36
N LYS A 275 -22.32 3.99 -17.12
CA LYS A 275 -21.49 5.06 -17.68
C LYS A 275 -20.04 4.62 -17.83
N THR A 276 -19.35 5.30 -18.73
CA THR A 276 -17.93 5.10 -18.98
C THR A 276 -17.12 5.94 -18.02
N MET A 277 -16.15 5.30 -17.40
CA MET A 277 -15.09 5.94 -16.63
C MET A 277 -13.90 6.18 -17.56
N PRO A 278 -13.43 7.43 -17.76
CA PRO A 278 -12.41 7.74 -18.77
C PRO A 278 -11.03 7.20 -18.41
N LYS A 279 -10.78 6.92 -17.13
CA LYS A 279 -9.55 6.34 -16.61
C LYS A 279 -9.82 5.66 -15.29
N THR A 280 -9.13 4.54 -15.04
CA THR A 280 -9.18 3.83 -13.77
C THR A 280 -8.10 4.33 -12.82
N LEU A 281 -8.17 3.91 -11.56
CA LEU A 281 -7.09 4.04 -10.61
C LEU A 281 -5.96 3.07 -11.00
N PRO A 282 -4.78 3.56 -11.42
CA PRO A 282 -3.72 2.69 -11.95
C PRO A 282 -3.00 1.90 -10.85
N MET A 283 -2.92 2.46 -9.64
CA MET A 283 -2.29 1.85 -8.48
C MET A 283 -2.92 2.39 -7.20
N ILE A 284 -2.83 1.65 -6.12
CA ILE A 284 -3.25 2.12 -4.80
C ILE A 284 -2.13 2.99 -4.21
N LEU A 285 -2.46 4.22 -3.86
CA LEU A 285 -1.53 5.18 -3.26
C LEU A 285 -1.72 5.31 -1.74
N GLN A 286 -2.83 4.82 -1.22
CA GLN A 286 -3.13 4.81 0.20
C GLN A 286 -2.75 3.47 0.83
N TRP A 287 -1.88 3.51 1.81
CA TRP A 287 -1.31 2.33 2.47
C TRP A 287 -1.76 2.25 3.93
N ASP A 288 -2.45 3.27 4.39
CA ASP A 288 -3.03 3.48 5.71
C ASP A 288 -4.54 3.24 5.76
N GLU A 289 -5.15 2.92 4.62
CA GLU A 289 -6.55 2.53 4.49
C GLU A 289 -6.73 1.02 4.41
N SER A 290 -7.94 0.54 4.67
CA SER A 290 -8.28 -0.88 4.69
C SER A 290 -9.28 -1.26 3.60
N PHE A 291 -9.48 -2.57 3.45
CA PHE A 291 -10.63 -3.17 2.81
C PHE A 291 -11.60 -3.60 3.90
N ASP A 292 -12.82 -3.12 3.81
CA ASP A 292 -13.85 -3.32 4.82
C ASP A 292 -15.13 -3.89 4.18
N VAL A 293 -15.85 -4.73 4.93
CA VAL A 293 -17.16 -5.29 4.58
C VAL A 293 -18.13 -4.98 5.71
N GLY A 294 -19.27 -4.36 5.38
CA GLY A 294 -20.32 -4.03 6.32
C GLY A 294 -20.12 -2.72 7.09
N SER A 295 -19.01 -2.03 6.87
CA SER A 295 -18.77 -0.68 7.39
C SER A 295 -17.63 -0.02 6.61
N ASP A 296 -17.50 1.30 6.72
CA ASP A 296 -16.30 2.05 6.40
C ASP A 296 -15.76 2.65 7.70
N THR A 297 -14.46 2.50 7.98
CA THR A 297 -13.93 2.73 9.34
C THR A 297 -12.87 3.80 9.47
N LEU A 298 -12.15 4.18 8.41
CA LEU A 298 -11.03 5.13 8.48
C LEU A 298 -11.40 6.48 7.84
N THR A 299 -11.13 6.68 6.56
CA THR A 299 -11.56 7.89 5.85
C THR A 299 -12.53 7.53 4.73
N GLY A 300 -13.56 8.34 4.53
CA GLY A 300 -14.59 8.07 3.53
C GLY A 300 -14.06 8.17 2.10
N VAL A 301 -14.50 7.28 1.21
CA VAL A 301 -14.20 7.40 -0.22
C VAL A 301 -14.85 8.64 -0.83
N ASN A 302 -15.89 9.18 -0.15
CA ASN A 302 -16.52 10.45 -0.51
C ASN A 302 -17.10 11.15 0.73
N ASP A 303 -16.37 12.10 1.27
CA ASP A 303 -16.78 12.89 2.44
C ASP A 303 -18.05 13.74 2.19
N ALA A 304 -18.45 13.95 0.94
CA ALA A 304 -19.70 14.64 0.61
C ALA A 304 -20.94 13.76 0.78
N ASP A 305 -20.79 12.43 0.75
CA ASP A 305 -21.89 11.49 0.91
C ASP A 305 -22.05 11.05 2.38
N TYR A 306 -20.96 10.78 3.09
CA TYR A 306 -20.98 10.26 4.45
C TYR A 306 -19.66 10.53 5.19
N LEU A 307 -19.70 10.34 6.50
CA LEU A 307 -18.50 10.34 7.37
C LEU A 307 -18.40 8.98 8.07
N PRO A 308 -17.20 8.37 8.14
CA PRO A 308 -16.97 7.16 8.93
C PRO A 308 -17.14 7.40 10.46
N PRO A 309 -17.53 6.36 11.23
CA PRO A 309 -17.88 5.03 10.74
C PRO A 309 -19.22 5.03 10.01
N PHE A 310 -19.30 4.36 8.85
CA PHE A 310 -20.50 4.27 8.04
C PHE A 310 -20.96 2.80 7.94
N ALA A 311 -21.50 2.30 9.04
CA ALA A 311 -21.95 0.92 9.15
C ALA A 311 -23.24 0.68 8.35
N PHE A 312 -23.32 -0.48 7.70
CA PHE A 312 -24.53 -0.91 7.01
C PHE A 312 -25.62 -1.28 8.01
N THR A 313 -26.82 -0.70 7.84
CA THR A 313 -27.94 -0.87 8.76
C THR A 313 -28.92 -1.97 8.35
N GLY A 314 -28.73 -2.58 7.16
CA GLY A 314 -29.41 -3.80 6.74
C GLY A 314 -28.63 -5.06 7.08
N THR A 315 -29.03 -6.19 6.49
CA THR A 315 -28.28 -7.45 6.58
C THR A 315 -27.52 -7.71 5.27
N ILE A 316 -26.27 -8.11 5.35
CA ILE A 316 -25.50 -8.63 4.22
C ILE A 316 -25.51 -10.14 4.31
N ASP A 317 -26.23 -10.80 3.40
CA ASP A 317 -26.22 -12.26 3.34
C ASP A 317 -24.91 -12.74 2.72
N LYS A 318 -24.50 -12.10 1.62
CA LYS A 318 -23.29 -12.47 0.92
C LYS A 318 -22.82 -11.34 -0.01
N ILE A 319 -21.52 -11.10 -0.06
CA ILE A 319 -20.88 -10.33 -1.13
C ILE A 319 -19.97 -11.26 -1.91
N THR A 320 -20.19 -11.35 -3.21
CA THR A 320 -19.33 -12.09 -4.15
C THR A 320 -18.61 -11.09 -5.05
N LEU A 321 -17.29 -11.23 -5.14
CA LEU A 321 -16.46 -10.42 -5.98
C LEU A 321 -15.71 -11.33 -6.93
N THR A 322 -15.91 -11.15 -8.24
CA THR A 322 -15.27 -11.93 -9.30
C THR A 322 -14.38 -11.02 -10.13
N ILE A 323 -13.14 -11.43 -10.35
CA ILE A 323 -12.14 -10.70 -11.13
C ILE A 323 -11.88 -11.45 -12.43
N ASP A 324 -12.06 -10.77 -13.54
CA ASP A 324 -11.71 -11.29 -14.86
C ASP A 324 -10.36 -10.70 -15.31
N ARG A 325 -9.29 -11.37 -14.91
CA ARG A 325 -7.93 -10.95 -15.27
C ARG A 325 -7.66 -11.27 -16.72
N PRO A 326 -7.13 -10.32 -17.52
CA PRO A 326 -6.72 -10.60 -18.87
C PRO A 326 -5.66 -11.71 -18.88
N LYS A 327 -5.90 -12.74 -19.68
CA LYS A 327 -4.93 -13.82 -19.91
C LYS A 327 -4.09 -13.45 -21.10
N LEU A 328 -2.77 -13.40 -20.92
CA LEU A 328 -1.84 -13.25 -22.02
C LEU A 328 -1.81 -14.54 -22.84
N THR A 329 -1.73 -14.39 -24.16
CA THR A 329 -1.38 -15.50 -25.03
C THR A 329 0.10 -15.85 -24.86
N PRO A 330 0.54 -17.08 -25.20
CA PRO A 330 1.95 -17.44 -25.14
C PRO A 330 2.87 -16.51 -25.95
N GLU A 331 2.37 -15.98 -27.07
CA GLU A 331 3.09 -15.02 -27.91
C GLU A 331 3.24 -13.65 -27.24
N GLU A 332 2.21 -13.18 -26.53
CA GLU A 332 2.25 -11.94 -25.76
C GLU A 332 3.19 -12.07 -24.54
N GLU A 333 3.19 -13.21 -23.85
CA GLU A 333 4.13 -13.50 -22.78
C GLU A 333 5.58 -13.51 -23.30
N GLN A 334 5.81 -14.08 -24.48
CA GLN A 334 7.14 -14.12 -25.07
C GLN A 334 7.62 -12.74 -25.49
N LYS A 335 6.75 -11.90 -26.06
CA LYS A 335 7.05 -10.50 -26.39
C LYS A 335 7.35 -9.69 -25.13
N LEU A 336 6.60 -9.89 -24.07
CA LEU A 336 6.83 -9.23 -22.79
C LEU A 336 8.19 -9.61 -22.19
N LYS A 337 8.52 -10.91 -22.17
CA LYS A 337 9.83 -11.41 -21.71
C LYS A 337 10.98 -10.84 -22.53
N ALA A 338 10.82 -10.81 -23.86
CA ALA A 338 11.83 -10.24 -24.77
C ALA A 338 12.02 -8.74 -24.55
N ALA A 339 10.96 -7.98 -24.35
CA ALA A 339 11.01 -6.54 -24.05
C ALA A 339 11.70 -6.26 -22.72
N MET A 340 11.41 -7.05 -21.68
CA MET A 340 12.08 -6.94 -20.38
C MET A 340 13.57 -7.25 -20.48
N GLN A 341 13.96 -8.31 -21.25
CA GLN A 341 15.36 -8.67 -21.45
C GLN A 341 16.12 -7.61 -22.26
N ALA A 342 15.50 -7.06 -23.33
CA ALA A 342 16.11 -6.02 -24.14
C ALA A 342 16.39 -4.75 -23.32
N LYS A 343 15.52 -4.41 -22.38
CA LYS A 343 15.69 -3.27 -21.49
C LYS A 343 16.79 -3.50 -20.46
N GLN A 344 16.89 -4.70 -19.89
CA GLN A 344 17.97 -5.08 -18.98
C GLN A 344 19.35 -5.09 -19.66
N SER A 345 19.42 -5.35 -20.97
CA SER A 345 20.68 -5.37 -21.74
C SER A 345 21.06 -4.02 -22.31
N SER A 346 20.20 -3.02 -22.27
CA SER A 346 20.45 -1.63 -22.71
C SER A 346 20.83 -0.68 -21.56
N GLU A 347 20.75 -1.16 -20.34
CA GLU A 347 21.23 -0.54 -19.11
C GLU A 347 22.58 -1.13 -18.67
#